data_89b318b0eb8f991c69d4590a870623ed
#
_entry.id   89b318b0eb8f991c69d4590a870623ed
#
_cell.length_a   1.000
_cell.length_b   1.000
_cell.length_c   1.000
_cell.angle_alpha   90.00
_cell.angle_beta   90.00
_cell.angle_gamma   90.00
#
_symmetry.space_group_name_H-M   'P 1'
#
loop_
_entity.id
_entity.type
_entity.pdbx_description
1 polymer ?
#
loop_
_entity_poly.entity_id
_entity_poly.type
_entity_poly.pdbx_seq_one_letter_code
_entity_poly.pdbx_strand_id
1 'polypeptide(L)'
;MICKRICRLLFFLLFTTGWLLGQSPTTAAPHRVVVRAGHLLDVKTGNMLTGQSVVIEGDKIVSVGPAADTKIPAGTTTIDLPNATVLPGLIDAHTHLTADPTNLGYEGLGISYPREALIGARNARVTLQAGFTTVRNVGAGGYSDVALRDAINAGDVPGPRMLVSGPAMGITGGHCDDNLLAPQFHATELGVADGVDAVRHKVRENIKYGADLIKICATGGVLSKGDDPNASQYTREEMKAIVEEAHRLGRKVAAHAHGAEGVSWASEAGVDSVEHGHLMDDSSIATLKKNGTYIVPTLYLMDWNRENLSKRKVPDYVIQKMQAVSAVGQDTLKKAFAAGVKVAFGTDAAVYPHGLNAHEFAVYVRLGMSPLQAIQTATLNGADLLGWSNKVGTLEPGKWADLIAVDGDPLKDVTTLQQVKFVMKGGEVVKNEYGR
;
A
#
# COMPACT_ATOMS: atom_id res chain seq x y z
N MET A 1 -15.22 -21.83 -76.23
CA MET A 1 -15.01 -20.86 -77.35
C MET A 1 -14.53 -19.53 -76.75
N ILE A 2 -13.46 -19.07 -77.32
CA ILE A 2 -12.86 -17.72 -77.28
C ILE A 2 -11.94 -17.37 -76.13
N CYS A 3 -10.70 -17.58 -76.44
CA CYS A 3 -9.45 -17.07 -75.93
C CYS A 3 -9.34 -15.53 -75.98
N LYS A 4 -8.79 -14.86 -74.95
CA LYS A 4 -8.11 -13.58 -75.19
C LYS A 4 -6.90 -13.39 -74.25
N ARG A 5 -5.81 -13.04 -74.87
CA ARG A 5 -4.43 -12.86 -74.43
C ARG A 5 -4.27 -11.71 -73.42
N ILE A 6 -3.44 -11.98 -72.44
CA ILE A 6 -2.92 -11.01 -71.48
C ILE A 6 -1.60 -10.44 -72.02
N CYS A 7 -1.55 -9.12 -72.12
CA CYS A 7 -0.34 -8.37 -72.47
C CYS A 7 0.40 -8.05 -71.17
N ARG A 8 1.62 -8.52 -71.01
CA ARG A 8 2.54 -8.21 -69.92
C ARG A 8 3.27 -6.91 -70.22
N LEU A 9 3.02 -5.85 -69.43
CA LEU A 9 3.92 -4.70 -69.33
C LEU A 9 4.82 -4.89 -68.11
N LEU A 10 6.11 -5.06 -68.36
CA LEU A 10 7.17 -4.96 -67.31
C LEU A 10 7.44 -3.48 -67.07
N PHE A 11 7.16 -3.02 -65.85
CA PHE A 11 7.68 -1.76 -65.32
C PHE A 11 8.94 -2.05 -64.55
N PHE A 12 10.10 -1.60 -65.01
CA PHE A 12 11.36 -1.57 -64.28
C PHE A 12 11.31 -0.36 -63.36
N LEU A 13 11.12 -0.56 -62.03
CA LEU A 13 11.34 0.44 -60.99
C LEU A 13 12.82 0.36 -60.54
N LEU A 14 13.58 1.38 -60.88
CA LEU A 14 14.92 1.61 -60.33
C LEU A 14 14.74 2.03 -58.83
N PHE A 15 15.08 1.12 -57.92
CA PHE A 15 15.25 1.45 -56.50
C PHE A 15 16.60 2.15 -56.32
N THR A 16 16.60 3.46 -56.16
CA THR A 16 17.75 4.18 -55.59
C THR A 16 17.73 3.98 -54.07
N THR A 17 18.62 3.12 -53.54
CA THR A 17 18.86 2.96 -52.13
C THR A 17 19.56 4.21 -51.59
N GLY A 18 18.76 5.18 -51.16
CA GLY A 18 19.25 6.26 -50.30
C GLY A 18 19.59 5.70 -48.93
N TRP A 19 20.85 5.71 -48.55
CA TRP A 19 21.30 5.45 -47.18
C TRP A 19 20.84 6.60 -46.30
N LEU A 20 19.69 6.45 -45.66
CA LEU A 20 19.31 7.25 -44.50
C LEU A 20 20.25 6.83 -43.36
N LEU A 21 21.30 7.59 -43.13
CA LEU A 21 22.04 7.58 -41.85
C LEU A 21 21.04 7.92 -40.77
N GLY A 22 20.48 6.89 -40.14
CA GLY A 22 19.65 7.02 -38.95
C GLY A 22 20.52 7.67 -37.88
N GLN A 23 20.26 8.95 -37.57
CA GLN A 23 20.74 9.55 -36.35
C GLN A 23 20.09 8.75 -35.21
N SER A 24 20.90 7.96 -34.50
CA SER A 24 20.49 7.38 -33.23
C SER A 24 19.91 8.51 -32.37
N PRO A 25 18.73 8.35 -31.77
CA PRO A 25 18.21 9.36 -30.88
C PRO A 25 19.25 9.59 -29.78
N THR A 26 19.81 10.78 -29.72
CA THR A 26 20.61 11.21 -28.59
C THR A 26 19.68 11.15 -27.38
N THR A 27 19.80 10.10 -26.58
CA THR A 27 19.12 10.04 -25.27
C THR A 27 19.61 11.25 -24.49
N ALA A 28 18.71 12.20 -24.24
CA ALA A 28 19.03 13.33 -23.37
C ALA A 28 19.60 12.74 -22.06
N ALA A 29 20.69 13.35 -21.56
CA ALA A 29 21.27 12.91 -20.30
C ALA A 29 20.17 12.91 -19.23
N PRO A 30 20.06 11.86 -18.39
CA PRO A 30 19.01 11.78 -17.38
C PRO A 30 19.05 13.03 -16.50
N HIS A 31 17.88 13.60 -16.21
CA HIS A 31 17.75 14.75 -15.34
C HIS A 31 18.39 14.43 -13.98
N ARG A 32 19.34 15.28 -13.55
CA ARG A 32 20.05 15.11 -12.28
C ARG A 32 19.54 16.11 -11.26
N VAL A 33 19.20 15.59 -10.05
CA VAL A 33 18.78 16.40 -8.91
C VAL A 33 19.69 16.10 -7.72
N VAL A 34 20.04 17.13 -6.96
CA VAL A 34 20.71 16.99 -5.66
C VAL A 34 19.82 17.59 -4.59
N VAL A 35 19.43 16.79 -3.60
CA VAL A 35 18.75 17.26 -2.40
C VAL A 35 19.80 17.41 -1.30
N ARG A 36 20.01 18.64 -0.81
CA ARG A 36 20.86 18.93 0.35
C ARG A 36 20.02 19.00 1.59
N ALA A 37 20.26 18.08 2.52
CA ALA A 37 19.54 17.94 3.77
C ALA A 37 20.35 18.53 4.92
N GLY A 38 19.76 19.41 5.72
CA GLY A 38 20.34 19.83 6.99
C GLY A 38 20.50 18.65 7.95
N HIS A 39 19.46 17.80 7.99
CA HIS A 39 19.46 16.54 8.71
C HIS A 39 18.95 15.42 7.80
N LEU A 40 19.53 14.20 7.94
CA LEU A 40 19.07 13.00 7.26
C LEU A 40 18.98 11.88 8.29
N LEU A 41 17.79 11.28 8.43
CA LEU A 41 17.61 10.13 9.31
C LEU A 41 18.01 8.84 8.59
N ASP A 42 19.07 8.21 9.07
CA ASP A 42 19.36 6.82 8.72
C ASP A 42 18.42 5.90 9.51
N VAL A 43 17.36 5.44 8.85
CA VAL A 43 16.32 4.59 9.47
C VAL A 43 16.82 3.21 9.87
N LYS A 44 17.97 2.75 9.35
CA LYS A 44 18.58 1.47 9.75
C LYS A 44 19.20 1.55 11.15
N THR A 45 19.94 2.60 11.39
CA THR A 45 20.73 2.77 12.62
C THR A 45 20.07 3.69 13.63
N GLY A 46 19.14 4.56 13.20
CA GLY A 46 18.58 5.63 14.00
C GLY A 46 19.50 6.86 14.14
N ASN A 47 20.60 6.91 13.39
CA ASN A 47 21.50 8.06 13.42
C ASN A 47 20.91 9.24 12.66
N MET A 48 20.93 10.42 13.29
CA MET A 48 20.63 11.69 12.65
C MET A 48 21.92 12.27 12.07
N LEU A 49 22.10 12.14 10.76
CA LEU A 49 23.26 12.64 10.04
C LEU A 49 23.04 14.13 9.68
N THR A 50 24.07 14.96 9.78
CA THR A 50 24.00 16.39 9.45
C THR A 50 24.70 16.69 8.14
N GLY A 51 24.20 17.71 7.40
CA GLY A 51 24.85 18.21 6.19
C GLY A 51 25.03 17.16 5.10
N GLN A 52 23.98 16.40 4.81
CA GLN A 52 24.01 15.33 3.81
C GLN A 52 23.46 15.80 2.47
N SER A 53 23.87 15.11 1.40
CA SER A 53 23.23 15.24 0.09
C SER A 53 22.82 13.88 -0.46
N VAL A 54 21.67 13.88 -1.14
CA VAL A 54 21.15 12.76 -1.92
C VAL A 54 21.25 13.14 -3.39
N VAL A 55 22.09 12.42 -4.15
CA VAL A 55 22.25 12.63 -5.59
C VAL A 55 21.34 11.65 -6.34
N ILE A 56 20.58 12.17 -7.28
CA ILE A 56 19.53 11.47 -8.01
C ILE A 56 19.76 11.63 -9.52
N GLU A 57 19.64 10.53 -10.26
CA GLU A 57 19.61 10.52 -11.74
C GLU A 57 18.36 9.79 -12.22
N GLY A 58 17.54 10.50 -12.97
CA GLY A 58 16.22 9.98 -13.35
C GLY A 58 15.39 9.64 -12.10
N ASP A 59 14.96 8.39 -11.96
CA ASP A 59 14.15 7.92 -10.84
C ASP A 59 14.95 7.26 -9.70
N LYS A 60 16.31 7.27 -9.77
CA LYS A 60 17.18 6.52 -8.86
C LYS A 60 18.10 7.39 -8.03
N ILE A 61 18.33 6.95 -6.80
CA ILE A 61 19.41 7.45 -5.95
C ILE A 61 20.73 6.91 -6.51
N VAL A 62 21.69 7.80 -6.75
CA VAL A 62 23.05 7.47 -7.21
C VAL A 62 24.03 7.42 -6.05
N SER A 63 23.93 8.40 -5.14
CA SER A 63 24.77 8.45 -3.95
C SER A 63 24.08 9.20 -2.81
N VAL A 64 24.49 8.88 -1.59
CA VAL A 64 24.15 9.61 -0.36
C VAL A 64 25.44 9.80 0.43
N GLY A 65 25.70 10.99 0.92
CA GLY A 65 26.91 11.29 1.68
C GLY A 65 27.02 12.77 2.08
N PRO A 66 28.16 13.18 2.71
CA PRO A 66 28.37 14.56 3.14
C PRO A 66 28.22 15.55 1.96
N ALA A 67 27.46 16.61 2.17
CA ALA A 67 27.22 17.62 1.13
C ALA A 67 28.53 18.34 0.71
N ALA A 68 29.49 18.48 1.63
CA ALA A 68 30.80 19.06 1.36
C ALA A 68 31.63 18.27 0.34
N ASP A 69 31.44 16.94 0.30
CA ASP A 69 32.18 16.05 -0.60
C ASP A 69 31.48 15.82 -1.94
N THR A 70 30.24 16.32 -2.06
CA THR A 70 29.38 16.06 -3.24
C THR A 70 29.76 17.00 -4.38
N LYS A 71 30.32 16.46 -5.45
CA LYS A 71 30.55 17.22 -6.70
C LYS A 71 29.24 17.39 -7.45
N ILE A 72 28.82 18.63 -7.68
CA ILE A 72 27.60 18.98 -8.40
C ILE A 72 27.99 19.41 -9.81
N PRO A 73 27.71 18.62 -10.85
CA PRO A 73 27.96 19.02 -12.23
C PRO A 73 27.11 20.22 -12.65
N ALA A 74 27.60 20.99 -13.63
CA ALA A 74 26.82 22.07 -14.22
C ALA A 74 25.47 21.53 -14.78
N GLY A 75 24.41 22.34 -14.62
CA GLY A 75 23.07 21.96 -15.07
C GLY A 75 22.28 21.03 -14.12
N THR A 76 22.84 20.69 -12.94
CA THR A 76 22.15 19.93 -11.92
C THR A 76 21.15 20.82 -11.16
N THR A 77 19.90 20.38 -11.02
CA THR A 77 18.93 21.03 -10.14
C THR A 77 19.29 20.76 -8.68
N THR A 78 19.42 21.80 -7.87
CA THR A 78 19.68 21.65 -6.42
C THR A 78 18.45 22.07 -5.62
N ILE A 79 18.08 21.23 -4.64
CA ILE A 79 17.01 21.49 -3.68
C ILE A 79 17.64 21.58 -2.30
N ASP A 80 17.58 22.75 -1.68
CA ASP A 80 18.18 23.01 -0.38
C ASP A 80 17.13 22.93 0.73
N LEU A 81 17.36 22.02 1.69
CA LEU A 81 16.48 21.76 2.85
C LEU A 81 17.31 21.92 4.16
N PRO A 82 17.85 23.10 4.43
CA PRO A 82 18.89 23.29 5.46
C PRO A 82 18.40 23.04 6.90
N ASN A 83 17.10 23.22 7.15
CA ASN A 83 16.51 23.09 8.50
C ASN A 83 15.58 21.87 8.62
N ALA A 84 15.45 21.08 7.57
CA ALA A 84 14.56 19.93 7.53
C ALA A 84 15.28 18.63 7.87
N THR A 85 14.52 17.67 8.35
CA THR A 85 14.93 16.26 8.46
C THR A 85 14.40 15.49 7.26
N VAL A 86 15.31 14.99 6.44
CA VAL A 86 15.02 14.13 5.28
C VAL A 86 15.06 12.67 5.71
N LEU A 87 14.09 11.89 5.23
CA LEU A 87 13.99 10.44 5.46
C LEU A 87 13.34 9.76 4.24
N PRO A 88 13.40 8.40 4.13
CA PRO A 88 12.75 7.71 3.03
C PRO A 88 11.25 8.01 2.95
N GLY A 89 10.70 7.97 1.75
CA GLY A 89 9.26 8.01 1.56
C GLY A 89 8.56 6.89 2.34
N LEU A 90 7.43 7.22 2.97
CA LEU A 90 6.70 6.32 3.85
C LEU A 90 5.92 5.26 3.06
N ILE A 91 5.73 4.11 3.70
CA ILE A 91 5.01 2.95 3.16
C ILE A 91 3.80 2.69 4.04
N ASP A 92 2.61 2.60 3.42
CA ASP A 92 1.37 2.17 4.08
C ASP A 92 0.93 0.83 3.47
N ALA A 93 1.04 -0.25 4.26
CA ALA A 93 0.78 -1.61 3.79
C ALA A 93 -0.69 -2.02 3.90
N HIS A 94 -1.60 -1.12 4.30
CA HIS A 94 -3.03 -1.40 4.36
C HIS A 94 -3.86 -0.15 4.07
N THR A 95 -4.24 0.02 2.82
CA THR A 95 -5.11 1.13 2.37
C THR A 95 -6.25 0.60 1.51
N HIS A 96 -7.31 1.42 1.38
CA HIS A 96 -8.39 1.25 0.42
C HIS A 96 -8.58 2.55 -0.36
N LEU A 97 -7.64 2.86 -1.26
CA LEU A 97 -7.61 4.15 -1.96
C LEU A 97 -8.90 4.42 -2.78
N THR A 98 -9.57 3.37 -3.29
CA THR A 98 -10.78 3.51 -4.10
C THR A 98 -12.05 3.75 -3.29
N ALA A 99 -11.94 3.82 -1.95
CA ALA A 99 -13.04 4.12 -1.04
C ALA A 99 -12.71 5.30 -0.10
N ASP A 100 -13.72 5.85 0.55
CA ASP A 100 -13.59 6.86 1.60
C ASP A 100 -14.76 6.76 2.60
N PRO A 101 -14.72 7.48 3.75
CA PRO A 101 -15.75 7.35 4.79
C PRO A 101 -17.17 7.71 4.35
N THR A 102 -17.35 8.39 3.22
CA THR A 102 -18.65 8.85 2.73
C THR A 102 -19.34 7.85 1.82
N ASN A 103 -18.63 6.79 1.39
CA ASN A 103 -19.14 5.78 0.48
C ASN A 103 -18.95 4.34 0.99
N LEU A 104 -18.97 4.16 2.31
CA LEU A 104 -18.98 2.84 2.95
C LEU A 104 -20.41 2.39 3.28
N GLY A 105 -20.61 1.09 3.39
CA GLY A 105 -21.92 0.49 3.67
C GLY A 105 -22.93 0.75 2.55
N TYR A 106 -24.17 1.09 2.89
CA TYR A 106 -25.25 1.30 1.91
C TYR A 106 -24.94 2.37 0.87
N GLU A 107 -24.19 3.41 1.23
CA GLU A 107 -23.78 4.47 0.29
C GLU A 107 -22.83 3.92 -0.78
N GLY A 108 -22.05 2.91 -0.48
CA GLY A 108 -21.16 2.23 -1.42
C GLY A 108 -21.88 1.51 -2.54
N LEU A 109 -23.08 0.96 -2.27
CA LEU A 109 -23.86 0.23 -3.27
C LEU A 109 -24.27 1.09 -4.47
N GLY A 110 -24.29 2.41 -4.31
CA GLY A 110 -24.57 3.37 -5.39
C GLY A 110 -23.34 3.79 -6.19
N ILE A 111 -22.14 3.31 -5.87
CA ILE A 111 -20.88 3.72 -6.49
C ILE A 111 -20.47 2.68 -7.54
N SER A 112 -20.37 3.10 -8.80
CA SER A 112 -19.87 2.24 -9.87
C SER A 112 -18.34 2.08 -9.81
N TYR A 113 -17.80 0.95 -10.26
CA TYR A 113 -16.35 0.70 -10.32
C TYR A 113 -15.53 1.80 -11.04
N PRO A 114 -15.98 2.37 -12.18
CA PRO A 114 -15.30 3.54 -12.76
C PRO A 114 -15.29 4.75 -11.81
N ARG A 115 -16.34 4.96 -11.01
CA ARG A 115 -16.40 6.04 -10.03
C ARG A 115 -15.44 5.80 -8.86
N GLU A 116 -15.29 4.55 -8.41
CA GLU A 116 -14.28 4.16 -7.40
C GLU A 116 -12.87 4.50 -7.86
N ALA A 117 -12.51 4.20 -9.11
CA ALA A 117 -11.19 4.55 -9.64
C ALA A 117 -10.93 6.06 -9.61
N LEU A 118 -11.94 6.90 -9.92
CA LEU A 118 -11.84 8.36 -9.84
C LEU A 118 -11.74 8.88 -8.39
N ILE A 119 -12.46 8.27 -7.46
CA ILE A 119 -12.31 8.52 -6.01
C ILE A 119 -10.88 8.16 -5.62
N GLY A 120 -10.40 7.02 -6.08
CA GLY A 120 -9.04 6.55 -5.86
C GLY A 120 -7.98 7.52 -6.34
N ALA A 121 -8.13 8.14 -7.50
CA ALA A 121 -7.20 9.15 -8.01
C ALA A 121 -7.09 10.37 -7.08
N ARG A 122 -8.22 10.84 -6.53
CA ARG A 122 -8.23 11.90 -5.51
C ARG A 122 -7.48 11.47 -4.25
N ASN A 123 -7.81 10.30 -3.72
CA ASN A 123 -7.26 9.77 -2.47
C ASN A 123 -5.76 9.45 -2.61
N ALA A 124 -5.34 8.90 -3.77
CA ALA A 124 -3.95 8.62 -4.09
C ALA A 124 -3.09 9.90 -4.04
N ARG A 125 -3.58 11.00 -4.62
CA ARG A 125 -2.90 12.30 -4.55
C ARG A 125 -2.76 12.79 -3.10
N VAL A 126 -3.82 12.71 -2.29
CA VAL A 126 -3.81 13.14 -0.90
C VAL A 126 -2.84 12.30 -0.07
N THR A 127 -2.86 10.97 -0.24
CA THR A 127 -1.96 10.02 0.44
C THR A 127 -0.49 10.28 0.05
N LEU A 128 -0.20 10.51 -1.23
CA LEU A 128 1.14 10.85 -1.69
C LEU A 128 1.62 12.17 -1.07
N GLN A 129 0.78 13.21 -1.04
CA GLN A 129 1.11 14.51 -0.44
C GLN A 129 1.30 14.45 1.09
N ALA A 130 0.72 13.44 1.76
CA ALA A 130 0.97 13.15 3.17
C ALA A 130 2.30 12.41 3.40
N GLY A 131 3.09 12.12 2.34
CA GLY A 131 4.42 11.52 2.44
C GLY A 131 4.46 10.00 2.21
N PHE A 132 3.33 9.36 1.95
CA PHE A 132 3.27 7.93 1.64
C PHE A 132 3.51 7.73 0.14
N THR A 133 4.77 7.48 -0.21
CA THR A 133 5.20 7.31 -1.60
C THR A 133 4.94 5.90 -2.14
N THR A 134 4.66 4.95 -1.25
CA THR A 134 4.32 3.57 -1.59
C THR A 134 3.15 3.09 -0.73
N VAL A 135 2.19 2.40 -1.33
CA VAL A 135 1.06 1.80 -0.62
C VAL A 135 0.76 0.38 -1.11
N ARG A 136 0.17 -0.42 -0.22
CA ARG A 136 -0.49 -1.68 -0.55
C ARG A 136 -2.00 -1.48 -0.39
N ASN A 137 -2.74 -1.60 -1.51
CA ASN A 137 -4.20 -1.53 -1.51
C ASN A 137 -4.77 -2.94 -1.37
N VAL A 138 -5.57 -3.17 -0.34
CA VAL A 138 -5.96 -4.53 0.07
C VAL A 138 -7.48 -4.77 -0.06
N GLY A 139 -8.02 -4.39 -1.20
CA GLY A 139 -9.41 -4.61 -1.58
C GLY A 139 -9.97 -3.46 -2.41
N ALA A 140 -10.67 -3.80 -3.48
CA ALA A 140 -11.37 -2.84 -4.33
C ALA A 140 -12.45 -3.56 -5.16
N GLY A 141 -13.56 -2.89 -5.43
CA GLY A 141 -14.58 -3.39 -6.34
C GLY A 141 -14.07 -3.41 -7.78
N GLY A 142 -14.43 -4.44 -8.55
CA GLY A 142 -14.25 -4.49 -10.01
C GLY A 142 -12.84 -4.17 -10.52
N TYR A 143 -11.80 -4.48 -9.76
CA TYR A 143 -10.39 -4.15 -10.09
C TYR A 143 -10.13 -2.66 -10.30
N SER A 144 -10.90 -1.78 -9.64
CA SER A 144 -10.73 -0.32 -9.73
C SER A 144 -9.37 0.16 -9.21
N ASP A 145 -8.74 -0.58 -8.28
CA ASP A 145 -7.38 -0.34 -7.79
C ASP A 145 -6.30 -0.73 -8.82
N VAL A 146 -6.53 -1.77 -9.61
CA VAL A 146 -5.65 -2.15 -10.73
C VAL A 146 -5.64 -1.03 -11.77
N ALA A 147 -6.83 -0.53 -12.15
CA ALA A 147 -6.95 0.60 -13.08
C ALA A 147 -6.26 1.86 -12.54
N LEU A 148 -6.41 2.15 -11.25
CA LEU A 148 -5.76 3.28 -10.59
C LEU A 148 -4.23 3.14 -10.60
N ARG A 149 -3.70 1.97 -10.21
CA ARG A 149 -2.25 1.69 -10.25
C ARG A 149 -1.69 1.90 -11.66
N ASP A 150 -2.36 1.37 -12.66
CA ASP A 150 -1.90 1.44 -14.04
C ASP A 150 -1.92 2.87 -14.57
N ALA A 151 -2.94 3.66 -14.23
CA ALA A 151 -3.00 5.09 -14.55
C ALA A 151 -1.89 5.90 -13.84
N ILE A 152 -1.56 5.58 -12.58
CA ILE A 152 -0.45 6.22 -11.87
C ILE A 152 0.89 5.84 -12.51
N ASN A 153 1.07 4.58 -12.90
CA ASN A 153 2.28 4.10 -13.55
C ASN A 153 2.47 4.69 -14.96
N ALA A 154 1.37 4.95 -15.67
CA ALA A 154 1.38 5.65 -16.97
C ALA A 154 1.62 7.16 -16.85
N GLY A 155 1.47 7.73 -15.63
CA GLY A 155 1.57 9.18 -15.42
C GLY A 155 0.27 9.95 -15.68
N ASP A 156 -0.83 9.27 -15.91
CA ASP A 156 -2.15 9.90 -16.17
C ASP A 156 -2.68 10.64 -14.94
N VAL A 157 -2.39 10.10 -13.75
CA VAL A 157 -2.79 10.70 -12.47
C VAL A 157 -1.67 10.62 -11.43
N PRO A 158 -1.53 11.62 -10.54
CA PRO A 158 -0.55 11.58 -9.46
C PRO A 158 -0.97 10.60 -8.36
N GLY A 159 -0.02 9.81 -7.87
CA GLY A 159 -0.27 8.88 -6.77
C GLY A 159 1.00 8.17 -6.29
N PRO A 160 0.93 7.42 -5.18
CA PRO A 160 2.02 6.59 -4.70
C PRO A 160 2.29 5.41 -5.63
N ARG A 161 3.40 4.72 -5.44
CA ARG A 161 3.58 3.37 -6.00
C ARG A 161 2.58 2.43 -5.33
N MET A 162 1.93 1.59 -6.09
CA MET A 162 0.89 0.71 -5.56
C MET A 162 1.20 -0.76 -5.80
N LEU A 163 0.96 -1.59 -4.77
CA LEU A 163 0.66 -3.00 -4.91
C LEU A 163 -0.83 -3.19 -4.63
N VAL A 164 -1.54 -3.88 -5.50
CA VAL A 164 -3.01 -3.96 -5.48
C VAL A 164 -3.50 -5.40 -5.47
N SER A 165 -4.60 -5.66 -4.74
CA SER A 165 -5.17 -7.01 -4.61
C SER A 165 -6.35 -7.29 -5.54
N GLY A 166 -6.96 -6.26 -6.12
CA GLY A 166 -8.29 -6.40 -6.71
C GLY A 166 -9.33 -6.76 -5.65
N PRO A 167 -10.40 -7.50 -6.01
CA PRO A 167 -11.43 -7.93 -5.07
C PRO A 167 -10.86 -8.80 -3.94
N ALA A 168 -11.18 -8.45 -2.68
CA ALA A 168 -10.82 -9.26 -1.55
C ALA A 168 -11.61 -10.58 -1.56
N MET A 169 -10.93 -11.70 -1.29
CA MET A 169 -11.57 -13.01 -1.27
C MET A 169 -12.25 -13.28 0.07
N GLY A 170 -13.47 -13.81 0.04
CA GLY A 170 -14.26 -14.18 1.20
C GLY A 170 -15.17 -15.38 0.91
N ILE A 171 -15.78 -15.91 1.96
CA ILE A 171 -16.84 -16.92 1.84
C ILE A 171 -18.18 -16.23 1.55
N THR A 172 -19.13 -16.98 1.03
CA THR A 172 -20.54 -16.55 0.92
C THR A 172 -21.06 -16.09 2.28
N GLY A 173 -21.59 -14.86 2.34
CA GLY A 173 -22.10 -14.24 3.57
C GLY A 173 -21.02 -13.79 4.56
N GLY A 174 -19.74 -13.86 4.20
CA GLY A 174 -18.61 -13.43 5.03
C GLY A 174 -18.35 -11.92 4.98
N HIS A 175 -17.25 -11.51 5.63
CA HIS A 175 -16.86 -10.09 5.74
C HIS A 175 -16.58 -9.43 4.38
N CYS A 176 -16.06 -10.20 3.43
CA CYS A 176 -15.76 -9.75 2.09
C CYS A 176 -16.87 -10.04 1.07
N ASP A 177 -18.12 -10.25 1.52
CA ASP A 177 -19.30 -10.40 0.66
C ASP A 177 -20.27 -9.23 0.85
N ASP A 178 -21.19 -9.03 -0.10
CA ASP A 178 -22.26 -8.04 0.02
C ASP A 178 -23.43 -8.59 0.84
N ASN A 179 -23.44 -8.24 2.13
CA ASN A 179 -24.44 -8.67 3.10
C ASN A 179 -25.53 -7.61 3.38
N LEU A 180 -25.57 -6.53 2.61
CA LEU A 180 -26.46 -5.40 2.88
C LEU A 180 -27.82 -5.54 2.20
N LEU A 181 -27.86 -6.18 1.04
CA LEU A 181 -29.07 -6.32 0.25
C LEU A 181 -29.91 -7.53 0.67
N ALA A 182 -31.22 -7.46 0.40
CA ALA A 182 -32.13 -8.55 0.69
C ALA A 182 -31.94 -9.72 -0.30
N PRO A 183 -32.24 -10.98 0.09
CA PRO A 183 -31.94 -12.18 -0.71
C PRO A 183 -32.43 -12.16 -2.16
N GLN A 184 -33.55 -11.48 -2.44
CA GLN A 184 -34.11 -11.39 -3.79
C GLN A 184 -33.23 -10.63 -4.79
N PHE A 185 -32.23 -9.88 -4.35
CA PHE A 185 -31.27 -9.18 -5.21
C PHE A 185 -30.09 -10.05 -5.63
N HIS A 186 -29.90 -11.20 -4.98
CA HIS A 186 -28.80 -12.14 -5.27
C HIS A 186 -27.43 -11.47 -5.36
N ALA A 187 -27.23 -10.42 -4.54
CA ALA A 187 -25.96 -9.68 -4.53
C ALA A 187 -24.85 -10.54 -3.93
N THR A 188 -23.68 -10.48 -4.52
CA THR A 188 -22.45 -11.10 -4.04
C THR A 188 -21.25 -10.35 -4.58
N GLU A 189 -20.17 -10.29 -3.79
CA GLU A 189 -18.94 -9.66 -4.23
C GLU A 189 -18.13 -10.56 -5.17
N LEU A 190 -17.35 -9.92 -6.07
CA LEU A 190 -16.54 -10.62 -7.07
C LEU A 190 -15.48 -11.54 -6.45
N GLY A 191 -15.07 -11.27 -5.20
CA GLY A 191 -14.07 -12.06 -4.48
C GLY A 191 -14.60 -13.33 -3.83
N VAL A 192 -15.92 -13.54 -3.80
CA VAL A 192 -16.53 -14.70 -3.10
C VAL A 192 -16.16 -16.02 -3.77
N ALA A 193 -15.69 -16.97 -2.96
CA ALA A 193 -15.38 -18.33 -3.39
C ALA A 193 -15.41 -19.29 -2.20
N ASP A 194 -16.15 -20.38 -2.32
CA ASP A 194 -16.30 -21.42 -1.31
C ASP A 194 -15.74 -22.75 -1.82
N GLY A 195 -14.95 -23.41 -0.99
CA GLY A 195 -14.30 -24.69 -1.28
C GLY A 195 -12.95 -24.55 -1.99
N VAL A 196 -12.12 -25.58 -1.81
CA VAL A 196 -10.69 -25.59 -2.22
C VAL A 196 -10.50 -25.28 -3.71
N ASP A 197 -11.32 -25.87 -4.57
CA ASP A 197 -11.18 -25.67 -6.03
C ASP A 197 -11.59 -24.26 -6.45
N ALA A 198 -12.66 -23.72 -5.84
CA ALA A 198 -13.16 -22.38 -6.13
C ALA A 198 -12.16 -21.31 -5.67
N VAL A 199 -11.59 -21.44 -4.48
CA VAL A 199 -10.60 -20.47 -3.98
C VAL A 199 -9.30 -20.49 -4.82
N ARG A 200 -8.83 -21.67 -5.27
CA ARG A 200 -7.69 -21.77 -6.20
C ARG A 200 -7.99 -21.08 -7.53
N HIS A 201 -9.19 -21.27 -8.05
CA HIS A 201 -9.65 -20.60 -9.28
C HIS A 201 -9.65 -19.07 -9.10
N LYS A 202 -10.20 -18.58 -7.98
CA LYS A 202 -10.30 -17.15 -7.67
C LYS A 202 -8.93 -16.47 -7.52
N VAL A 203 -7.96 -17.15 -6.89
CA VAL A 203 -6.55 -16.67 -6.85
C VAL A 203 -6.02 -16.44 -8.27
N ARG A 204 -6.20 -17.41 -9.16
CA ARG A 204 -5.77 -17.30 -10.58
C ARG A 204 -6.51 -16.19 -11.31
N GLU A 205 -7.79 -16.01 -11.05
CA GLU A 205 -8.62 -14.97 -11.64
C GLU A 205 -8.13 -13.58 -11.23
N ASN A 206 -7.91 -13.33 -9.93
CA ASN A 206 -7.39 -12.07 -9.44
C ASN A 206 -6.02 -11.75 -10.07
N ILE A 207 -5.12 -12.73 -10.14
CA ILE A 207 -3.81 -12.58 -10.80
C ILE A 207 -3.96 -12.30 -12.30
N LYS A 208 -4.87 -12.98 -13.00
CA LYS A 208 -5.17 -12.76 -14.41
C LYS A 208 -5.57 -11.30 -14.68
N TYR A 209 -6.34 -10.70 -13.77
CA TYR A 209 -6.81 -9.32 -13.92
C TYR A 209 -5.88 -8.27 -13.29
N GLY A 210 -4.67 -8.68 -12.89
CA GLY A 210 -3.58 -7.75 -12.57
C GLY A 210 -3.29 -7.58 -11.08
N ALA A 211 -3.82 -8.43 -10.20
CA ALA A 211 -3.50 -8.38 -8.78
C ALA A 211 -2.00 -8.68 -8.52
N ASP A 212 -1.36 -7.84 -7.71
CA ASP A 212 0.03 -7.99 -7.26
C ASP A 212 0.14 -8.87 -6.01
N LEU A 213 -0.94 -9.00 -5.26
CA LEU A 213 -1.07 -9.83 -4.06
C LEU A 213 -2.51 -10.37 -3.98
N ILE A 214 -2.72 -11.30 -3.05
CA ILE A 214 -4.06 -11.79 -2.72
C ILE A 214 -4.46 -11.26 -1.34
N LYS A 215 -5.67 -10.74 -1.21
CA LYS A 215 -6.30 -10.39 0.06
C LYS A 215 -7.42 -11.39 0.36
N ILE A 216 -7.43 -11.89 1.59
CA ILE A 216 -8.51 -12.77 2.09
C ILE A 216 -9.15 -12.18 3.35
N CYS A 217 -10.41 -12.53 3.60
CA CYS A 217 -11.10 -12.31 4.85
C CYS A 217 -11.14 -13.64 5.64
N ALA A 218 -10.20 -13.80 6.58
CA ALA A 218 -10.05 -15.02 7.37
C ALA A 218 -11.03 -15.08 8.55
N THR A 219 -11.49 -13.92 9.04
CA THR A 219 -12.56 -13.81 10.06
C THR A 219 -13.65 -12.86 9.61
N GLY A 220 -14.75 -12.83 10.35
CA GLY A 220 -15.70 -11.73 10.27
C GLY A 220 -15.05 -10.39 10.61
N GLY A 221 -15.74 -9.30 10.30
CA GLY A 221 -15.23 -7.95 10.46
C GLY A 221 -16.21 -7.01 11.15
N VAL A 222 -15.73 -5.78 11.37
CA VAL A 222 -16.50 -4.74 12.10
C VAL A 222 -17.57 -4.12 11.21
N LEU A 223 -17.27 -3.85 9.94
CA LEU A 223 -18.17 -3.10 9.06
C LEU A 223 -19.25 -3.96 8.38
N SER A 224 -19.01 -5.25 8.21
CA SER A 224 -19.94 -6.20 7.59
C SER A 224 -21.14 -6.52 8.48
N LYS A 225 -22.28 -6.86 7.86
CA LYS A 225 -23.52 -7.21 8.57
C LYS A 225 -23.62 -8.72 8.71
N GLY A 226 -23.98 -9.19 9.91
CA GLY A 226 -24.38 -10.60 10.15
C GLY A 226 -23.26 -11.57 10.50
N ASP A 227 -22.01 -11.13 10.54
CA ASP A 227 -20.83 -11.92 10.91
C ASP A 227 -20.23 -11.49 12.27
N ASP A 228 -19.37 -12.35 12.82
CA ASP A 228 -18.68 -12.13 14.10
C ASP A 228 -17.16 -11.95 13.84
N PRO A 229 -16.55 -10.84 14.29
CA PRO A 229 -15.10 -10.65 14.20
C PRO A 229 -14.26 -11.74 14.85
N ASN A 230 -14.79 -12.50 15.81
CA ASN A 230 -14.10 -13.63 16.42
C ASN A 230 -14.13 -14.90 15.56
N ALA A 231 -15.14 -15.05 14.70
CA ALA A 231 -15.35 -16.30 13.98
C ALA A 231 -14.46 -16.42 12.75
N SER A 232 -13.73 -17.52 12.64
CA SER A 232 -13.02 -17.89 11.40
C SER A 232 -14.04 -18.14 10.29
N GLN A 233 -13.77 -17.66 9.07
CA GLN A 233 -14.68 -17.79 7.93
C GLN A 233 -14.22 -18.88 6.96
N TYR A 234 -12.99 -18.78 6.45
CA TYR A 234 -12.41 -19.88 5.69
C TYR A 234 -11.98 -21.03 6.58
N THR A 235 -12.09 -22.26 6.09
CA THR A 235 -11.50 -23.44 6.72
C THR A 235 -9.97 -23.41 6.59
N ARG A 236 -9.27 -24.23 7.38
CA ARG A 236 -7.81 -24.38 7.29
C ARG A 236 -7.37 -24.85 5.90
N GLU A 237 -8.14 -25.74 5.29
CA GLU A 237 -7.88 -26.31 3.97
C GLU A 237 -8.01 -25.26 2.87
N GLU A 238 -9.02 -24.40 2.95
CA GLU A 238 -9.21 -23.29 2.00
C GLU A 238 -8.10 -22.24 2.12
N MET A 239 -7.77 -21.79 3.35
CA MET A 239 -6.67 -20.86 3.58
C MET A 239 -5.34 -21.41 3.06
N LYS A 240 -5.05 -22.68 3.34
CA LYS A 240 -3.85 -23.34 2.83
C LYS A 240 -3.83 -23.38 1.30
N ALA A 241 -4.96 -23.73 0.67
CA ALA A 241 -5.08 -23.78 -0.78
C ALA A 241 -4.87 -22.42 -1.44
N ILE A 242 -5.39 -21.33 -0.83
CA ILE A 242 -5.19 -19.95 -1.30
C ILE A 242 -3.70 -19.60 -1.23
N VAL A 243 -3.06 -19.81 -0.09
CA VAL A 243 -1.66 -19.45 0.13
C VAL A 243 -0.73 -20.23 -0.79
N GLU A 244 -0.89 -21.55 -0.89
CA GLU A 244 -0.10 -22.39 -1.78
C GLU A 244 -0.21 -21.93 -3.25
N GLU A 245 -1.43 -21.63 -3.71
CA GLU A 245 -1.65 -21.21 -5.09
C GLU A 245 -1.08 -19.81 -5.35
N ALA A 246 -1.27 -18.86 -4.43
CA ALA A 246 -0.73 -17.52 -4.53
C ALA A 246 0.80 -17.51 -4.54
N HIS A 247 1.43 -18.21 -3.59
CA HIS A 247 2.89 -18.29 -3.48
C HIS A 247 3.51 -19.01 -4.69
N ARG A 248 2.88 -20.09 -5.18
CA ARG A 248 3.31 -20.79 -6.40
C ARG A 248 3.34 -19.85 -7.61
N LEU A 249 2.44 -18.86 -7.64
CA LEU A 249 2.35 -17.84 -8.70
C LEU A 249 3.11 -16.54 -8.36
N GLY A 250 3.93 -16.55 -7.30
CA GLY A 250 4.78 -15.42 -6.91
C GLY A 250 4.00 -14.24 -6.31
N ARG A 251 2.83 -14.50 -5.69
CA ARG A 251 2.01 -13.48 -5.03
C ARG A 251 1.96 -13.70 -3.53
N LYS A 252 2.13 -12.62 -2.77
CA LYS A 252 1.96 -12.60 -1.31
C LYS A 252 0.48 -12.63 -0.93
N VAL A 253 0.18 -13.05 0.31
CA VAL A 253 -1.17 -13.12 0.84
C VAL A 253 -1.29 -12.26 2.09
N ALA A 254 -2.31 -11.37 2.12
CA ALA A 254 -2.71 -10.56 3.25
C ALA A 254 -4.06 -11.07 3.79
N ALA A 255 -4.16 -11.31 5.10
CA ALA A 255 -5.36 -11.87 5.72
C ALA A 255 -5.98 -10.87 6.72
N HIS A 256 -7.18 -10.36 6.42
CA HIS A 256 -8.01 -9.74 7.46
C HIS A 256 -8.35 -10.78 8.51
N ALA A 257 -8.01 -10.53 9.76
CA ALA A 257 -8.38 -11.38 10.87
C ALA A 257 -8.36 -10.62 12.20
N HIS A 258 -9.42 -10.75 12.99
CA HIS A 258 -9.50 -10.22 14.35
C HIS A 258 -9.34 -11.31 15.39
N GLY A 259 -10.19 -12.35 15.33
CA GLY A 259 -10.26 -13.44 16.30
C GLY A 259 -9.03 -14.34 16.30
N ALA A 260 -8.64 -14.82 17.48
CA ALA A 260 -7.43 -15.59 17.73
C ALA A 260 -7.31 -16.86 16.87
N GLU A 261 -8.44 -17.57 16.66
CA GLU A 261 -8.47 -18.78 15.83
C GLU A 261 -8.14 -18.47 14.36
N GLY A 262 -8.83 -17.49 13.75
CA GLY A 262 -8.59 -17.11 12.37
C GLY A 262 -7.19 -16.53 12.14
N VAL A 263 -6.66 -15.76 13.10
CA VAL A 263 -5.27 -15.27 13.09
C VAL A 263 -4.29 -16.46 13.09
N SER A 264 -4.51 -17.44 13.97
CA SER A 264 -3.63 -18.62 14.07
C SER A 264 -3.70 -19.46 12.79
N TRP A 265 -4.89 -19.73 12.26
CA TRP A 265 -5.06 -20.53 11.04
C TRP A 265 -4.48 -19.85 9.81
N ALA A 266 -4.68 -18.54 9.66
CA ALA A 266 -4.08 -17.76 8.58
C ALA A 266 -2.54 -17.81 8.63
N SER A 267 -1.95 -17.60 9.83
CA SER A 267 -0.51 -17.68 10.02
C SER A 267 0.06 -19.08 9.79
N GLU A 268 -0.63 -20.13 10.25
CA GLU A 268 -0.26 -21.54 10.01
C GLU A 268 -0.38 -21.93 8.53
N ALA A 269 -1.35 -21.35 7.81
CA ALA A 269 -1.47 -21.54 6.36
C ALA A 269 -0.32 -20.86 5.59
N GLY A 270 0.41 -19.93 6.21
CA GLY A 270 1.57 -19.26 5.65
C GLY A 270 1.30 -17.90 5.02
N VAL A 271 0.24 -17.17 5.43
CA VAL A 271 0.03 -15.80 4.96
C VAL A 271 1.22 -14.90 5.32
N ASP A 272 1.53 -13.93 4.46
CA ASP A 272 2.64 -13.00 4.67
C ASP A 272 2.32 -11.95 5.75
N SER A 273 1.06 -11.55 5.85
CA SER A 273 0.59 -10.64 6.90
C SER A 273 -0.83 -10.97 7.37
N VAL A 274 -1.05 -10.70 8.64
CA VAL A 274 -2.37 -10.59 9.26
C VAL A 274 -2.67 -9.11 9.45
N GLU A 275 -3.83 -8.69 9.02
CA GLU A 275 -4.33 -7.33 9.14
C GLU A 275 -5.18 -7.23 10.42
N HIS A 276 -5.05 -6.13 11.15
CA HIS A 276 -5.75 -5.83 12.41
C HIS A 276 -5.30 -6.66 13.63
N GLY A 277 -5.70 -7.91 13.76
CA GLY A 277 -5.30 -8.77 14.89
C GLY A 277 -5.82 -8.32 16.25
N HIS A 278 -6.93 -7.58 16.32
CA HIS A 278 -7.34 -6.87 17.52
C HIS A 278 -7.85 -7.77 18.65
N LEU A 279 -8.24 -9.02 18.35
CA LEU A 279 -8.81 -9.97 19.30
C LEU A 279 -7.91 -11.22 19.47
N MET A 280 -6.59 -11.03 19.24
CA MET A 280 -5.60 -12.08 19.46
C MET A 280 -5.49 -12.43 20.95
N ASP A 281 -5.17 -13.68 21.22
CA ASP A 281 -4.71 -14.17 22.52
C ASP A 281 -3.18 -14.44 22.51
N ASP A 282 -2.64 -14.85 23.65
CA ASP A 282 -1.21 -15.11 23.78
C ASP A 282 -0.74 -16.26 22.86
N SER A 283 -1.62 -17.22 22.53
CA SER A 283 -1.32 -18.34 21.64
C SER A 283 -1.19 -17.88 20.18
N SER A 284 -2.13 -17.07 19.69
CA SER A 284 -2.10 -16.52 18.33
C SER A 284 -0.94 -15.54 18.15
N ILE A 285 -0.61 -14.72 19.16
CA ILE A 285 0.60 -13.87 19.17
C ILE A 285 1.87 -14.72 19.05
N ALA A 286 1.96 -15.82 19.82
CA ALA A 286 3.10 -16.74 19.74
C ALA A 286 3.20 -17.42 18.36
N THR A 287 2.05 -17.76 17.73
CA THR A 287 1.98 -18.35 16.39
C THR A 287 2.49 -17.36 15.32
N LEU A 288 2.06 -16.08 15.34
CA LEU A 288 2.59 -15.05 14.43
C LEU A 288 4.10 -14.93 14.56
N LYS A 289 4.61 -14.84 15.81
CA LYS A 289 6.04 -14.71 16.07
C LYS A 289 6.82 -15.92 15.55
N LYS A 290 6.34 -17.13 15.84
CA LYS A 290 6.98 -18.40 15.43
C LYS A 290 7.08 -18.50 13.89
N ASN A 291 6.03 -18.14 13.19
CA ASN A 291 5.95 -18.28 11.73
C ASN A 291 6.58 -17.05 11.00
N GLY A 292 6.93 -15.98 11.73
CA GLY A 292 7.46 -14.75 11.17
C GLY A 292 6.44 -13.96 10.35
N THR A 293 5.15 -14.24 10.54
CA THR A 293 4.03 -13.51 9.91
C THR A 293 4.00 -12.08 10.42
N TYR A 294 3.87 -11.12 9.51
CA TYR A 294 3.70 -9.72 9.89
C TYR A 294 2.32 -9.47 10.48
N ILE A 295 2.24 -8.55 11.48
CA ILE A 295 1.00 -7.90 11.86
C ILE A 295 0.96 -6.48 11.27
N VAL A 296 -0.19 -6.07 10.71
CA VAL A 296 -0.47 -4.72 10.21
C VAL A 296 -1.64 -4.16 11.03
N PRO A 297 -1.39 -3.37 12.09
CA PRO A 297 -2.33 -3.19 13.20
C PRO A 297 -3.53 -2.29 12.94
N THR A 298 -3.40 -1.23 12.12
CA THR A 298 -4.48 -0.27 11.79
C THR A 298 -5.20 0.31 13.02
N LEU A 299 -4.47 0.92 13.94
CA LEU A 299 -4.98 1.28 15.27
C LEU A 299 -5.58 2.69 15.38
N TYR A 300 -5.08 3.66 14.57
CA TYR A 300 -5.60 5.03 14.64
C TYR A 300 -7.09 5.13 14.31
N LEU A 301 -7.60 4.20 13.49
CA LEU A 301 -9.03 4.15 13.19
C LEU A 301 -9.91 4.07 14.47
N MET A 302 -9.41 3.45 15.56
CA MET A 302 -10.14 3.37 16.84
C MET A 302 -10.23 4.74 17.51
N ASP A 303 -9.13 5.51 17.53
CA ASP A 303 -9.10 6.85 18.10
C ASP A 303 -9.97 7.80 17.27
N TRP A 304 -9.83 7.76 15.94
CA TRP A 304 -10.62 8.58 15.03
C TRP A 304 -12.11 8.28 15.15
N ASN A 305 -12.50 7.02 15.23
CA ASN A 305 -13.90 6.63 15.40
C ASN A 305 -14.46 7.12 16.73
N ARG A 306 -13.71 7.01 17.83
CA ARG A 306 -14.13 7.51 19.15
C ARG A 306 -14.47 9.01 19.10
N GLU A 307 -13.69 9.80 18.36
CA GLU A 307 -13.87 11.26 18.24
C GLU A 307 -14.97 11.66 17.26
N ASN A 308 -15.27 10.80 16.27
CA ASN A 308 -16.13 11.17 15.15
C ASN A 308 -17.42 10.34 15.03
N LEU A 309 -17.62 9.31 15.88
CA LEU A 309 -18.78 8.41 15.80
C LEU A 309 -20.11 9.16 15.87
N SER A 310 -20.22 10.16 16.76
CA SER A 310 -21.43 10.98 16.93
C SER A 310 -21.79 11.85 15.72
N LYS A 311 -20.83 12.05 14.80
CA LYS A 311 -20.99 12.87 13.59
C LYS A 311 -21.37 12.01 12.36
N ARG A 312 -21.41 10.69 12.51
CA ARG A 312 -21.63 9.74 11.42
C ARG A 312 -22.92 8.95 11.65
N LYS A 313 -23.64 8.68 10.57
CA LYS A 313 -24.73 7.71 10.58
C LYS A 313 -24.15 6.32 10.39
N VAL A 314 -23.89 5.64 11.49
CA VAL A 314 -23.33 4.29 11.51
C VAL A 314 -24.38 3.35 12.06
N PRO A 315 -24.66 2.19 11.43
CA PRO A 315 -25.62 1.22 11.95
C PRO A 315 -25.23 0.70 13.35
N ASP A 316 -26.23 0.42 14.19
CA ASP A 316 -26.03 -0.02 15.57
C ASP A 316 -25.14 -1.27 15.69
N TYR A 317 -25.27 -2.23 14.76
CA TYR A 317 -24.44 -3.44 14.76
C TYR A 317 -22.96 -3.12 14.55
N VAL A 318 -22.63 -2.11 13.72
CA VAL A 318 -21.25 -1.65 13.51
C VAL A 318 -20.73 -0.99 14.80
N ILE A 319 -21.54 -0.14 15.44
CA ILE A 319 -21.16 0.52 16.70
C ILE A 319 -20.84 -0.52 17.79
N GLN A 320 -21.68 -1.55 17.94
CA GLN A 320 -21.47 -2.64 18.91
C GLN A 320 -20.17 -3.39 18.65
N LYS A 321 -19.91 -3.79 17.38
CA LYS A 321 -18.67 -4.47 17.00
C LYS A 321 -17.44 -3.58 17.21
N MET A 322 -17.50 -2.29 16.82
CA MET A 322 -16.43 -1.33 17.04
C MET A 322 -16.09 -1.19 18.54
N GLN A 323 -17.10 -1.10 19.40
CA GLN A 323 -16.90 -1.00 20.85
C GLN A 323 -16.25 -2.26 21.40
N ALA A 324 -16.73 -3.46 21.00
CA ALA A 324 -16.17 -4.72 21.45
C ALA A 324 -14.69 -4.89 21.03
N VAL A 325 -14.36 -4.60 19.78
CA VAL A 325 -13.00 -4.68 19.26
C VAL A 325 -12.08 -3.63 19.88
N SER A 326 -12.56 -2.38 20.02
CA SER A 326 -11.74 -1.29 20.56
C SER A 326 -11.48 -1.45 22.06
N ALA A 327 -12.34 -2.15 22.80
CA ALA A 327 -12.18 -2.37 24.24
C ALA A 327 -10.89 -3.09 24.62
N VAL A 328 -10.42 -3.98 23.75
CA VAL A 328 -9.25 -4.84 24.01
C VAL A 328 -8.13 -4.70 22.97
N GLY A 329 -8.44 -4.19 21.77
CA GLY A 329 -7.54 -4.22 20.63
C GLY A 329 -6.20 -3.53 20.85
N GLN A 330 -6.18 -2.36 21.51
CA GLN A 330 -4.92 -1.66 21.79
C GLN A 330 -4.05 -2.44 22.78
N ASP A 331 -4.63 -3.04 23.83
CA ASP A 331 -3.89 -3.85 24.79
C ASP A 331 -3.35 -5.13 24.15
N THR A 332 -4.13 -5.75 23.27
CA THR A 332 -3.73 -6.91 22.48
C THR A 332 -2.50 -6.59 21.61
N LEU A 333 -2.53 -5.50 20.86
CA LEU A 333 -1.42 -5.10 19.99
C LEU A 333 -0.19 -4.67 20.81
N LYS A 334 -0.37 -4.01 21.97
CA LYS A 334 0.71 -3.72 22.91
C LYS A 334 1.44 -4.99 23.34
N LYS A 335 0.71 -6.07 23.65
CA LYS A 335 1.28 -7.39 23.96
C LYS A 335 2.05 -7.95 22.76
N ALA A 336 1.48 -7.88 21.54
CA ALA A 336 2.15 -8.36 20.33
C ALA A 336 3.46 -7.61 20.05
N PHE A 337 3.48 -6.28 20.25
CA PHE A 337 4.69 -5.47 20.12
C PHE A 337 5.75 -5.88 21.14
N ALA A 338 5.36 -6.02 22.41
CA ALA A 338 6.25 -6.46 23.49
C ALA A 338 6.78 -7.90 23.26
N ALA A 339 5.99 -8.77 22.68
CA ALA A 339 6.40 -10.13 22.32
C ALA A 339 7.39 -10.16 21.13
N GLY A 340 7.58 -9.07 20.39
CA GLY A 340 8.47 -8.99 19.25
C GLY A 340 7.90 -9.64 17.97
N VAL A 341 6.59 -9.59 17.77
CA VAL A 341 5.96 -9.89 16.48
C VAL A 341 6.44 -8.88 15.45
N LYS A 342 6.70 -9.29 14.22
CA LYS A 342 7.04 -8.37 13.13
C LYS A 342 5.86 -7.44 12.83
N VAL A 343 6.10 -6.14 12.79
CA VAL A 343 5.07 -5.13 12.52
C VAL A 343 5.40 -4.38 11.24
N ALA A 344 4.44 -4.25 10.33
CA ALA A 344 4.48 -3.30 9.23
C ALA A 344 3.38 -2.26 9.40
N PHE A 345 3.66 -1.04 8.96
CA PHE A 345 2.74 0.08 9.06
C PHE A 345 1.55 -0.13 8.13
N GLY A 346 0.34 0.12 8.62
CA GLY A 346 -0.88 0.14 7.83
C GLY A 346 -1.99 0.84 8.57
N THR A 347 -2.91 1.45 7.84
CA THR A 347 -3.84 2.44 8.39
C THR A 347 -5.30 2.07 8.26
N ASP A 348 -5.68 1.28 7.25
CA ASP A 348 -7.06 1.06 6.84
C ASP A 348 -7.77 2.38 6.45
N ALA A 349 -6.99 3.33 5.89
CA ALA A 349 -7.52 4.57 5.39
C ALA A 349 -8.54 4.29 4.27
N ALA A 350 -9.70 4.78 4.41
CA ALA A 350 -11.02 4.77 3.86
C ALA A 350 -12.06 4.64 4.99
N VAL A 351 -11.77 3.92 6.07
CA VAL A 351 -12.61 3.94 7.29
C VAL A 351 -12.59 5.34 7.90
N TYR A 352 -11.49 6.04 7.75
CA TYR A 352 -11.31 7.46 8.02
C TYR A 352 -10.65 8.16 6.82
N PRO A 353 -10.63 9.52 6.77
CA PRO A 353 -10.13 10.25 5.61
C PRO A 353 -8.66 9.95 5.29
N HIS A 354 -8.35 9.75 4.01
CA HIS A 354 -6.98 9.68 3.51
C HIS A 354 -6.23 10.99 3.81
N GLY A 355 -4.91 10.91 4.00
CA GLY A 355 -4.05 12.02 4.39
C GLY A 355 -3.79 12.11 5.89
N LEU A 356 -4.56 11.40 6.70
CA LEU A 356 -4.34 11.28 8.16
C LEU A 356 -3.51 10.03 8.53
N ASN A 357 -2.97 9.33 7.54
CA ASN A 357 -2.26 8.06 7.69
C ASN A 357 -1.16 8.13 8.79
N ALA A 358 -0.39 9.21 8.84
CA ALA A 358 0.72 9.37 9.77
C ALA A 358 0.31 9.49 11.26
N HIS A 359 -0.98 9.64 11.56
CA HIS A 359 -1.45 9.60 12.96
C HIS A 359 -1.23 8.23 13.62
N GLU A 360 -1.13 7.17 12.83
CA GLU A 360 -0.82 5.80 13.29
C GLU A 360 0.51 5.73 14.06
N PHE A 361 1.54 6.51 13.68
CA PHE A 361 2.82 6.55 14.37
C PHE A 361 2.70 6.91 15.86
N ALA A 362 1.90 7.92 16.18
CA ALA A 362 1.69 8.34 17.56
C ALA A 362 0.99 7.24 18.40
N VAL A 363 0.12 6.45 17.78
CA VAL A 363 -0.51 5.30 18.44
C VAL A 363 0.53 4.22 18.73
N TYR A 364 1.40 3.89 17.78
CA TYR A 364 2.46 2.89 18.00
C TYR A 364 3.40 3.29 19.14
N VAL A 365 3.80 4.56 19.18
CA VAL A 365 4.66 5.07 20.27
C VAL A 365 3.92 5.04 21.61
N ARG A 366 2.66 5.43 21.67
CA ARG A 366 1.83 5.33 22.88
C ARG A 366 1.70 3.90 23.41
N LEU A 367 1.72 2.91 22.51
CA LEU A 367 1.65 1.49 22.85
C LEU A 367 3.01 0.85 23.13
N GLY A 368 4.10 1.63 23.14
CA GLY A 368 5.42 1.20 23.63
C GLY A 368 6.51 1.00 22.60
N MET A 369 6.28 1.31 21.33
CA MET A 369 7.37 1.40 20.37
C MET A 369 8.21 2.65 20.61
N SER A 370 9.54 2.58 20.40
CA SER A 370 10.32 3.80 20.23
C SER A 370 9.94 4.53 18.94
N PRO A 371 10.15 5.85 18.83
CA PRO A 371 9.90 6.57 17.58
C PRO A 371 10.62 5.95 16.38
N LEU A 372 11.87 5.48 16.57
CA LEU A 372 12.60 4.78 15.51
C LEU A 372 11.90 3.49 15.07
N GLN A 373 11.48 2.66 16.02
CA GLN A 373 10.73 1.43 15.69
C GLN A 373 9.46 1.73 14.92
N ALA A 374 8.70 2.75 15.35
CA ALA A 374 7.48 3.17 14.63
C ALA A 374 7.80 3.61 13.20
N ILE A 375 8.86 4.42 12.97
CA ILE A 375 9.30 4.82 11.64
C ILE A 375 9.75 3.60 10.81
N GLN A 376 10.45 2.67 11.42
CA GLN A 376 10.89 1.44 10.74
C GLN A 376 9.71 0.59 10.23
N THR A 377 8.56 0.62 10.90
CA THR A 377 7.36 -0.09 10.40
C THR A 377 6.90 0.42 9.02
N ALA A 378 7.02 1.73 8.78
CA ALA A 378 6.63 2.39 7.53
C ALA A 378 7.80 2.57 6.54
N THR A 379 8.95 2.00 6.81
CA THR A 379 10.14 2.07 5.95
C THR A 379 10.72 0.67 5.73
N LEU A 380 11.60 0.19 6.59
CA LEU A 380 12.26 -1.11 6.46
C LEU A 380 11.27 -2.27 6.43
N ASN A 381 10.40 -2.33 7.42
CA ASN A 381 9.46 -3.45 7.60
C ASN A 381 8.37 -3.44 6.52
N GLY A 382 7.86 -2.25 6.17
CA GLY A 382 6.94 -2.12 5.05
C GLY A 382 7.57 -2.60 3.74
N ALA A 383 8.82 -2.20 3.47
CA ALA A 383 9.54 -2.62 2.27
C ALA A 383 9.78 -4.15 2.25
N ASP A 384 10.10 -4.75 3.40
CA ASP A 384 10.29 -6.20 3.52
C ASP A 384 8.97 -6.96 3.30
N LEU A 385 7.90 -6.54 3.97
CA LEU A 385 6.56 -7.11 3.75
C LEU A 385 6.15 -7.05 2.28
N LEU A 386 6.39 -5.93 1.60
CA LEU A 386 6.05 -5.77 0.19
C LEU A 386 6.99 -6.55 -0.76
N GLY A 387 8.12 -7.07 -0.26
CA GLY A 387 9.17 -7.69 -1.09
C GLY A 387 9.95 -6.66 -1.93
N TRP A 388 9.99 -5.40 -1.51
CA TRP A 388 10.61 -4.28 -2.19
C TRP A 388 11.80 -3.67 -1.45
N SER A 389 12.43 -4.39 -0.52
CA SER A 389 13.59 -3.92 0.25
C SER A 389 14.77 -3.45 -0.63
N ASN A 390 14.87 -3.96 -1.86
CA ASN A 390 15.86 -3.52 -2.84
C ASN A 390 15.42 -2.27 -3.65
N LYS A 391 14.20 -1.77 -3.44
CA LYS A 391 13.60 -0.67 -4.22
C LYS A 391 13.29 0.57 -3.39
N VAL A 392 12.79 0.40 -2.15
CA VAL A 392 12.32 1.45 -1.25
C VAL A 392 12.74 1.19 0.20
N GLY A 393 12.30 2.03 1.13
CA GLY A 393 12.45 1.86 2.58
C GLY A 393 13.74 2.41 3.17
N THR A 394 14.75 2.74 2.34
CA THR A 394 15.97 3.44 2.77
C THR A 394 16.46 4.36 1.66
N LEU A 395 17.27 5.37 2.01
CA LEU A 395 17.96 6.22 1.05
C LEU A 395 19.34 5.61 0.74
N GLU A 396 19.40 4.76 -0.28
CA GLU A 396 20.62 4.05 -0.70
C GLU A 396 20.76 4.02 -2.21
N PRO A 397 22.00 3.98 -2.74
CA PRO A 397 22.24 3.87 -4.18
C PRO A 397 21.49 2.71 -4.82
N GLY A 398 20.91 2.94 -5.99
CA GLY A 398 20.13 1.98 -6.77
C GLY A 398 18.65 1.90 -6.41
N LYS A 399 18.22 2.43 -5.26
CA LYS A 399 16.81 2.50 -4.88
C LYS A 399 16.10 3.67 -5.57
N TRP A 400 14.78 3.62 -5.61
CA TRP A 400 14.00 4.73 -6.11
C TRP A 400 14.20 5.98 -5.24
N ALA A 401 14.25 7.12 -5.90
CA ALA A 401 14.38 8.42 -5.25
C ALA A 401 13.04 8.87 -4.67
N ASP A 402 12.56 8.11 -3.68
CA ASP A 402 11.36 8.37 -2.91
C ASP A 402 11.79 8.85 -1.53
N LEU A 403 11.61 10.14 -1.24
CA LEU A 403 12.01 10.76 0.02
C LEU A 403 11.04 11.86 0.44
N ILE A 404 10.99 12.09 1.74
CA ILE A 404 10.19 13.15 2.35
C ILE A 404 11.06 14.02 3.24
N ALA A 405 10.56 15.21 3.58
CA ALA A 405 11.16 16.02 4.63
C ALA A 405 10.10 16.64 5.53
N VAL A 406 10.46 16.72 6.83
CA VAL A 406 9.65 17.30 7.90
C VAL A 406 10.46 18.33 8.68
N ASP A 407 9.76 19.22 9.39
CA ASP A 407 10.42 20.08 10.37
C ASP A 407 10.71 19.30 11.65
N GLY A 408 11.84 19.62 12.30
CA GLY A 408 12.19 19.03 13.58
C GLY A 408 12.80 17.63 13.49
N ASP A 409 12.76 16.92 14.61
CA ASP A 409 13.38 15.61 14.80
C ASP A 409 12.31 14.54 15.10
N PRO A 410 11.97 13.67 14.12
CA PRO A 410 10.93 12.65 14.30
C PRO A 410 11.31 11.56 15.30
N LEU A 411 12.58 11.48 15.73
CA LEU A 411 12.99 10.59 16.82
C LEU A 411 12.65 11.17 18.20
N LYS A 412 12.49 12.48 18.32
CA LYS A 412 12.03 13.16 19.53
C LYS A 412 10.53 13.31 19.58
N ASP A 413 9.92 13.66 18.43
CA ASP A 413 8.50 13.84 18.28
C ASP A 413 8.03 13.23 16.96
N VAL A 414 7.48 12.03 17.01
CA VAL A 414 6.99 11.30 15.83
C VAL A 414 5.80 12.01 15.16
N THR A 415 5.11 12.92 15.87
CA THR A 415 3.98 13.65 15.30
C THR A 415 4.38 14.66 14.21
N THR A 416 5.67 15.00 14.10
CA THR A 416 6.21 15.78 12.98
C THR A 416 5.92 15.13 11.62
N LEU A 417 5.80 13.81 11.58
CA LEU A 417 5.43 13.06 10.37
C LEU A 417 3.98 13.31 9.91
N GLN A 418 3.14 13.88 10.74
CA GLN A 418 1.77 14.30 10.37
C GLN A 418 1.77 15.58 9.51
N GLN A 419 2.91 16.28 9.41
CA GLN A 419 3.06 17.53 8.68
C GLN A 419 4.24 17.47 7.71
N VAL A 420 4.22 16.51 6.78
CA VAL A 420 5.24 16.38 5.74
C VAL A 420 5.20 17.62 4.84
N LYS A 421 6.34 18.32 4.68
CA LYS A 421 6.46 19.57 3.91
C LYS A 421 7.12 19.41 2.56
N PHE A 422 7.87 18.34 2.38
CA PHE A 422 8.48 18.00 1.11
C PHE A 422 8.22 16.53 0.78
N VAL A 423 7.84 16.27 -0.46
CA VAL A 423 7.64 14.91 -0.99
C VAL A 423 8.28 14.82 -2.36
N MET A 424 9.14 13.84 -2.55
CA MET A 424 9.70 13.45 -3.84
C MET A 424 9.36 11.97 -4.10
N LYS A 425 8.92 11.66 -5.31
CA LYS A 425 8.68 10.29 -5.78
C LYS A 425 9.38 10.08 -7.12
N GLY A 426 10.28 9.11 -7.18
CA GLY A 426 11.01 8.82 -8.42
C GLY A 426 11.83 9.99 -8.94
N GLY A 427 12.41 10.80 -8.05
CA GLY A 427 13.19 11.99 -8.43
C GLY A 427 12.37 13.23 -8.80
N GLU A 428 11.04 13.10 -8.87
CA GLU A 428 10.14 14.21 -9.16
C GLU A 428 9.57 14.82 -7.88
N VAL A 429 9.60 16.16 -7.77
CA VAL A 429 9.05 16.89 -6.63
C VAL A 429 7.53 16.94 -6.73
N VAL A 430 6.84 16.29 -5.79
CA VAL A 430 5.37 16.27 -5.68
C VAL A 430 4.86 17.41 -4.81
N LYS A 431 5.61 17.72 -3.75
CA LYS A 431 5.28 18.76 -2.76
C LYS A 431 6.56 19.43 -2.30
N ASN A 432 6.58 20.77 -2.24
CA ASN A 432 7.67 21.53 -1.64
C ASN A 432 7.12 22.80 -0.99
N GLU A 433 7.06 22.84 0.33
CA GLU A 433 6.64 23.99 1.11
C GLU A 433 7.82 24.81 1.67
N TYR A 434 9.07 24.38 1.43
CA TYR A 434 10.28 25.11 1.83
C TYR A 434 10.73 26.17 0.80
N GLY A 435 10.33 26.03 -0.45
CA GLY A 435 10.70 26.89 -1.56
C GLY A 435 9.53 27.80 -1.98
N ARG A 436 9.09 28.70 -1.12
CA ARG A 436 8.22 29.83 -1.48
C ARG A 436 8.93 31.13 -1.27
#